data_c476faad53a4be94de8df80005e63d5b
#
_entry.id   c476faad53a4be94de8df80005e63d5b
#
_cell.length_a   1.000
_cell.length_b   1.000
_cell.length_c   1.000
_cell.angle_alpha   90.00
_cell.angle_beta   90.00
_cell.angle_gamma   90.00
#
_symmetry.space_group_name_H-M   'P 1'
#
loop_
_entity.id
_entity.type
_entity.pdbx_description
1 polymer ?
#
loop_
_entity_poly.entity_id
_entity_poly.type
_entity_poly.pdbx_seq_one_letter_code
_entity_poly.pdbx_strand_id
1 'polypeptide(L)'
;MSAEKFIKNKTVLITLISACLIVIISLGIRQTFGMFYFDFSVDLDITLSQFGFAIGLQMFLWGAFAPWFGVITDKYGGHIAVFTGFIFYLLGILMLVSEYNTGLYFVTGIGVLIGVALGGTAISIPVSVVAKHFPQSNRTAAIG
;
A
#
# COMPACT_ATOMS: atom_id res chain seq x y z
N MET A 1 -29.94 -11.26 5.48
CA MET A 1 -29.11 -12.49 5.39
C MET A 1 -28.15 -12.40 6.56
N SER A 2 -28.13 -13.37 7.48
CA SER A 2 -27.32 -13.27 8.72
C SER A 2 -25.82 -13.32 8.43
N ALA A 3 -25.00 -12.67 9.28
CA ALA A 3 -23.55 -12.63 9.17
C ALA A 3 -22.94 -14.04 9.06
N GLU A 4 -23.52 -15.05 9.75
CA GLU A 4 -23.12 -16.45 9.64
C GLU A 4 -23.22 -17.04 8.23
N LYS A 5 -24.22 -16.66 7.45
CA LYS A 5 -24.42 -17.17 6.09
C LYS A 5 -23.42 -16.54 5.11
N PHE A 6 -22.86 -15.37 5.49
CA PHE A 6 -21.86 -14.64 4.71
C PHE A 6 -20.46 -15.22 4.90
N ILE A 7 -20.09 -15.53 6.14
CA ILE A 7 -18.80 -16.16 6.49
C ILE A 7 -18.70 -17.58 5.90
N LYS A 8 -19.83 -18.25 5.66
CA LYS A 8 -19.90 -19.55 5.00
C LYS A 8 -19.60 -19.52 3.50
N ASN A 9 -19.59 -18.33 2.87
CA ASN A 9 -19.20 -18.20 1.47
C ASN A 9 -17.67 -18.09 1.38
N LYS A 10 -17.01 -19.18 0.98
CA LYS A 10 -15.55 -19.28 0.87
C LYS A 10 -14.93 -18.13 0.08
N THR A 11 -15.56 -17.68 -0.98
CA THR A 11 -15.06 -16.57 -1.82
C THR A 11 -14.98 -15.27 -1.04
N VAL A 12 -16.02 -14.94 -0.27
CA VAL A 12 -16.05 -13.70 0.53
C VAL A 12 -15.01 -13.74 1.64
N LEU A 13 -14.87 -14.88 2.30
CA LEU A 13 -13.87 -15.05 3.36
C LEU A 13 -12.44 -14.93 2.80
N ILE A 14 -12.15 -15.55 1.66
CA ILE A 14 -10.85 -15.45 0.99
C ILE A 14 -10.57 -13.98 0.60
N THR A 15 -11.56 -13.28 0.03
CA THR A 15 -11.41 -11.86 -0.34
C THR A 15 -11.08 -10.99 0.88
N LEU A 16 -11.77 -11.20 1.99
CA LEU A 16 -11.53 -10.46 3.23
C LEU A 16 -10.12 -10.72 3.78
N ILE A 17 -9.73 -12.00 3.90
CA ILE A 17 -8.40 -12.37 4.40
C ILE A 17 -7.32 -11.80 3.49
N SER A 18 -7.47 -11.92 2.17
CA SER A 18 -6.49 -11.37 1.21
C SER A 18 -6.38 -9.86 1.32
N ALA A 19 -7.51 -9.15 1.46
CA ALA A 19 -7.52 -7.71 1.65
C ALA A 19 -6.80 -7.30 2.94
N CYS A 20 -7.07 -7.97 4.05
CA CYS A 20 -6.38 -7.74 5.32
C CYS A 20 -4.87 -7.99 5.20
N LEU A 21 -4.46 -9.09 4.58
CA LEU A 21 -3.03 -9.41 4.40
C LEU A 21 -2.32 -8.35 3.56
N ILE A 22 -2.93 -7.88 2.46
CA ILE A 22 -2.35 -6.82 1.62
C ILE A 22 -2.13 -5.55 2.44
N VAL A 23 -3.12 -5.13 3.24
CA VAL A 23 -3.03 -3.94 4.10
C VAL A 23 -1.94 -4.12 5.16
N ILE A 24 -1.92 -5.25 5.86
CA ILE A 24 -0.94 -5.55 6.91
C ILE A 24 0.48 -5.51 6.33
N ILE A 25 0.72 -6.16 5.20
CA ILE A 25 2.06 -6.20 4.58
C ILE A 25 2.44 -4.81 4.08
N SER A 26 1.58 -4.12 3.35
CA SER A 26 1.89 -2.81 2.75
C SER A 26 2.18 -1.76 3.82
N LEU A 27 1.33 -1.65 4.85
CA LEU A 27 1.51 -0.70 5.92
C LEU A 27 2.59 -1.14 6.91
N GLY A 28 2.72 -2.45 7.14
CA GLY A 28 3.77 -3.03 8.00
C GLY A 28 5.16 -2.66 7.49
N ILE A 29 5.46 -2.94 6.22
CA ILE A 29 6.75 -2.58 5.60
C ILE A 29 6.97 -1.05 5.71
N ARG A 30 5.96 -0.26 5.39
CA ARG A 30 6.06 1.20 5.49
C ARG A 30 6.40 1.68 6.90
N GLN A 31 5.78 1.11 7.92
CA GLN A 31 6.00 1.53 9.31
C GLN A 31 7.40 1.17 9.81
N THR A 32 8.03 0.13 9.27
CA THR A 32 9.40 -0.25 9.64
C THR A 32 10.46 0.72 9.14
N PHE A 33 10.21 1.52 8.10
CA PHE A 33 11.20 2.47 7.57
C PHE A 33 11.72 3.45 8.62
N GLY A 34 10.86 3.91 9.54
CA GLY A 34 11.29 4.77 10.64
C GLY A 34 12.29 4.15 11.59
N MET A 35 12.21 2.82 11.79
CA MET A 35 13.13 2.08 12.66
C MET A 35 14.51 1.94 12.01
N PHE A 36 14.58 1.85 10.69
CA PHE A 36 15.84 1.71 9.92
C PHE A 36 16.48 3.06 9.54
N TYR A 37 15.96 4.18 10.07
CA TYR A 37 16.53 5.49 9.75
C TYR A 37 18.03 5.55 10.04
N PHE A 38 18.46 5.03 11.19
CA PHE A 38 19.87 5.05 11.59
C PHE A 38 20.75 4.27 10.60
N ASP A 39 20.33 3.07 10.22
CA ASP A 39 21.04 2.23 9.25
C ASP A 39 21.11 2.93 7.90
N PHE A 40 19.99 3.47 7.40
CA PHE A 40 19.97 4.24 6.17
C PHE A 40 20.86 5.50 6.22
N SER A 41 20.98 6.16 7.37
CA SER A 41 21.82 7.34 7.51
C SER A 41 23.30 7.01 7.43
N VAL A 42 23.69 5.83 7.92
CA VAL A 42 25.10 5.36 7.89
C VAL A 42 25.47 4.78 6.53
N ASP A 43 24.60 3.90 5.99
CA ASP A 43 24.91 3.16 4.77
C ASP A 43 24.75 4.02 3.50
N LEU A 44 23.81 4.97 3.50
CA LEU A 44 23.45 5.77 2.33
C LEU A 44 23.83 7.25 2.44
N ASP A 45 24.47 7.63 3.54
CA ASP A 45 24.84 9.02 3.86
C ASP A 45 23.65 10.01 3.71
N ILE A 46 22.45 9.57 4.14
CA ILE A 46 21.24 10.40 4.06
C ILE A 46 21.05 11.20 5.35
N THR A 47 20.70 12.46 5.18
CA THR A 47 20.37 13.34 6.30
C THR A 47 18.93 13.09 6.79
N LEU A 48 18.65 13.47 8.04
CA LEU A 48 17.30 13.43 8.61
C LEU A 48 16.30 14.25 7.75
N SER A 49 16.76 15.35 7.16
CA SER A 49 15.94 16.18 6.27
C SER A 49 15.56 15.42 4.98
N GLN A 50 16.49 14.71 4.37
CA GLN A 50 16.22 13.89 3.17
C GLN A 50 15.26 12.73 3.50
N PHE A 51 15.46 12.07 4.64
CA PHE A 51 14.56 11.05 5.13
C PHE A 51 13.13 11.59 5.34
N GLY A 52 13.01 12.70 6.08
CA GLY A 52 11.73 13.35 6.33
C GLY A 52 11.04 13.82 5.05
N PHE A 53 11.82 14.35 4.09
CA PHE A 53 11.31 14.73 2.77
C PHE A 53 10.78 13.51 1.98
N ALA A 54 11.52 12.40 1.98
CA ALA A 54 11.07 11.17 1.31
C ALA A 54 9.75 10.64 1.89
N ILE A 55 9.62 10.61 3.23
CA ILE A 55 8.39 10.17 3.89
C ILE A 55 7.23 11.16 3.63
N GLY A 56 7.48 12.46 3.65
CA GLY A 56 6.49 13.48 3.32
C GLY A 56 6.00 13.36 1.87
N LEU A 57 6.93 13.17 0.93
CA LEU A 57 6.63 12.95 -0.49
C LEU A 57 5.82 11.65 -0.70
N GLN A 58 6.19 10.58 0.03
CA GLN A 58 5.44 9.32 0.03
C GLN A 58 3.97 9.50 0.44
N MET A 59 3.74 10.24 1.53
CA MET A 59 2.38 10.55 2.01
C MET A 59 1.59 11.36 1.00
N PHE A 60 2.22 12.38 0.43
CA PHE A 60 1.60 13.23 -0.58
C PHE A 60 1.19 12.41 -1.81
N LEU A 61 2.10 11.61 -2.36
CA LEU A 61 1.84 10.79 -3.54
C LEU A 61 0.82 9.68 -3.27
N TRP A 62 0.84 9.07 -2.09
CA TRP A 62 -0.22 8.15 -1.68
C TRP A 62 -1.61 8.80 -1.79
N GLY A 63 -1.78 9.98 -1.21
CA GLY A 63 -3.05 10.71 -1.29
C GLY A 63 -3.41 11.11 -2.73
N ALA A 64 -2.44 11.61 -3.50
CA ALA A 64 -2.65 12.07 -4.87
C ALA A 64 -3.01 10.91 -5.83
N PHE A 65 -2.40 9.74 -5.67
CA PHE A 65 -2.63 8.59 -6.55
C PHE A 65 -3.77 7.67 -6.11
N ALA A 66 -4.24 7.75 -4.87
CA ALA A 66 -5.38 6.96 -4.40
C ALA A 66 -6.64 7.09 -5.29
N PRO A 67 -7.07 8.29 -5.76
CA PRO A 67 -8.18 8.42 -6.69
C PRO A 67 -7.95 7.73 -8.04
N TRP A 68 -6.74 7.77 -8.57
CA TRP A 68 -6.38 7.11 -9.82
C TRP A 68 -6.50 5.60 -9.72
N PHE A 69 -6.00 5.02 -8.64
CA PHE A 69 -6.20 3.60 -8.36
C PHE A 69 -7.66 3.24 -8.12
N GLY A 70 -8.45 4.17 -7.56
CA GLY A 70 -9.90 4.04 -7.47
C GLY A 70 -10.54 3.85 -8.85
N VAL A 71 -10.21 4.73 -9.80
CA VAL A 71 -10.70 4.63 -11.20
C VAL A 71 -10.25 3.33 -11.86
N ILE A 72 -9.00 2.90 -11.66
CA ILE A 72 -8.50 1.61 -12.17
C ILE A 72 -9.32 0.45 -11.58
N THR A 73 -9.60 0.50 -10.28
CA THR A 73 -10.40 -0.50 -9.58
C THR A 73 -11.83 -0.58 -10.10
N ASP A 74 -12.44 0.55 -10.42
CA ASP A 74 -13.80 0.60 -10.94
C ASP A 74 -13.89 0.10 -12.39
N LYS A 75 -12.88 0.39 -13.20
CA LYS A 75 -12.85 0.05 -14.62
C LYS A 75 -12.33 -1.37 -14.90
N TYR A 76 -11.29 -1.78 -14.20
CA TYR A 76 -10.56 -3.03 -14.49
C TYR A 76 -10.61 -4.06 -13.35
N GLY A 77 -11.12 -3.67 -12.18
CA GLY A 77 -11.18 -4.50 -10.99
C GLY A 77 -10.02 -4.29 -10.02
N GLY A 78 -10.27 -4.58 -8.74
CA GLY A 78 -9.31 -4.33 -7.66
C GLY A 78 -8.01 -5.12 -7.79
N HIS A 79 -8.03 -6.31 -8.41
CA HIS A 79 -6.83 -7.13 -8.62
C HIS A 79 -5.79 -6.43 -9.49
N ILE A 80 -6.21 -5.68 -10.53
CA ILE A 80 -5.28 -4.94 -11.40
C ILE A 80 -4.68 -3.75 -10.64
N ALA A 81 -5.47 -3.03 -9.86
CA ALA A 81 -4.99 -1.93 -9.05
C ALA A 81 -3.93 -2.40 -8.04
N VAL A 82 -4.23 -3.48 -7.30
CA VAL A 82 -3.30 -4.07 -6.33
C VAL A 82 -2.03 -4.58 -7.01
N PHE A 83 -2.16 -5.29 -8.13
CA PHE A 83 -1.01 -5.80 -8.87
C PHE A 83 -0.11 -4.68 -9.38
N THR A 84 -0.69 -3.62 -9.93
CA THR A 84 0.06 -2.43 -10.36
C THR A 84 0.77 -1.77 -9.18
N GLY A 85 0.08 -1.59 -8.05
CA GLY A 85 0.70 -1.08 -6.83
C GLY A 85 1.84 -1.97 -6.32
N PHE A 86 1.68 -3.30 -6.38
CA PHE A 86 2.73 -4.25 -6.01
C PHE A 86 3.99 -4.10 -6.88
N ILE A 87 3.84 -3.90 -8.19
CA ILE A 87 4.99 -3.67 -9.09
C ILE A 87 5.75 -2.39 -8.69
N PHE A 88 5.04 -1.28 -8.44
CA PHE A 88 5.68 -0.05 -7.97
C PHE A 88 6.36 -0.25 -6.61
N TYR A 89 5.77 -1.03 -5.73
CA TYR A 89 6.34 -1.35 -4.42
C TYR A 89 7.66 -2.13 -4.58
N LEU A 90 7.63 -3.16 -5.43
CA LEU A 90 8.81 -3.99 -5.71
C LEU A 90 9.94 -3.15 -6.33
N LEU A 91 9.63 -2.32 -7.32
CA LEU A 91 10.61 -1.42 -7.94
C LEU A 91 11.21 -0.44 -6.92
N GLY A 92 10.38 0.11 -6.02
CA GLY A 92 10.84 0.98 -4.95
C GLY A 92 11.84 0.30 -4.01
N ILE A 93 11.55 -0.94 -3.60
CA ILE A 93 12.47 -1.73 -2.77
C ILE A 93 13.74 -2.09 -3.54
N LEU A 94 13.63 -2.51 -4.80
CA LEU A 94 14.79 -2.84 -5.62
C LEU A 94 15.74 -1.66 -5.82
N MET A 95 15.21 -0.43 -5.90
CA MET A 95 16.06 0.77 -5.93
C MET A 95 16.88 0.95 -4.66
N LEU A 96 16.38 0.55 -3.50
CA LEU A 96 17.12 0.65 -2.24
C LEU A 96 18.28 -0.34 -2.13
N VAL A 97 18.17 -1.48 -2.82
CA VAL A 97 19.17 -2.55 -2.78
C VAL A 97 20.23 -2.37 -3.88
N SER A 98 20.06 -1.39 -4.77
CA SER A 98 21.00 -1.16 -5.87
C SER A 98 22.34 -0.60 -5.38
N GLU A 99 23.47 -1.03 -6.00
CA GLU A 99 24.82 -0.57 -5.66
C GLU A 99 25.05 0.94 -5.87
N TYR A 100 24.18 1.60 -6.66
CA TYR A 100 24.23 3.04 -6.92
C TYR A 100 23.42 3.86 -5.90
N ASN A 101 23.27 3.34 -4.69
CA ASN A 101 22.36 3.90 -3.71
C ASN A 101 22.89 5.24 -3.17
N THR A 102 22.25 6.32 -3.60
CA THR A 102 22.48 7.69 -3.15
C THR A 102 21.18 8.24 -2.55
N GLY A 103 21.25 9.37 -1.84
CA GLY A 103 20.06 10.03 -1.31
C GLY A 103 18.96 10.26 -2.34
N LEU A 104 19.29 10.42 -3.64
CA LEU A 104 18.32 10.53 -4.72
C LEU A 104 17.58 9.21 -4.97
N TYR A 105 18.28 8.09 -4.96
CA TYR A 105 17.65 6.75 -5.09
C TYR A 105 16.75 6.44 -3.92
N PHE A 106 17.15 6.85 -2.72
CA PHE A 106 16.33 6.73 -1.52
C PHE A 106 15.01 7.53 -1.66
N VAL A 107 15.08 8.81 -2.06
CA VAL A 107 13.90 9.66 -2.24
C VAL A 107 13.00 9.14 -3.36
N THR A 108 13.57 8.69 -4.49
CA THR A 108 12.76 8.14 -5.59
C THR A 108 12.18 6.77 -5.25
N GLY A 109 12.92 5.88 -4.60
CA GLY A 109 12.45 4.56 -4.20
C GLY A 109 11.35 4.65 -3.12
N ILE A 110 11.67 5.20 -1.96
CA ILE A 110 10.74 5.31 -0.83
C ILE A 110 9.70 6.40 -1.05
N GLY A 111 10.12 7.58 -1.48
CA GLY A 111 9.22 8.73 -1.62
C GLY A 111 8.27 8.56 -2.79
N VAL A 112 8.79 8.32 -4.00
CA VAL A 112 7.97 8.31 -5.22
C VAL A 112 7.34 6.95 -5.46
N LEU A 113 8.16 5.89 -5.65
CA LEU A 113 7.63 4.60 -6.09
C LEU A 113 6.75 3.94 -5.03
N ILE A 114 7.19 3.91 -3.77
CA ILE A 114 6.37 3.35 -2.70
C ILE A 114 5.17 4.27 -2.39
N GLY A 115 5.32 5.60 -2.51
CA GLY A 115 4.20 6.53 -2.38
C GLY A 115 3.08 6.26 -3.37
N VAL A 116 3.40 6.09 -4.65
CA VAL A 116 2.45 5.70 -5.70
C VAL A 116 1.87 4.31 -5.41
N ALA A 117 2.72 3.34 -5.04
CA ALA A 117 2.31 1.97 -4.74
C ALA A 117 1.23 1.88 -3.65
N LEU A 118 1.38 2.68 -2.58
CA LEU A 118 0.41 2.75 -1.48
C LEU A 118 -0.97 3.23 -1.95
N GLY A 119 -1.06 4.02 -3.01
CA GLY A 119 -2.34 4.37 -3.63
C GLY A 119 -3.15 3.15 -4.07
N GLY A 120 -2.49 2.07 -4.53
CA GLY A 120 -3.11 0.83 -4.98
C GLY A 120 -3.17 -0.29 -3.95
N THR A 121 -2.30 -0.28 -2.93
CA THR A 121 -2.16 -1.40 -1.98
C THR A 121 -2.58 -1.07 -0.55
N ALA A 122 -2.66 0.23 -0.18
CA ALA A 122 -3.08 0.62 1.15
C ALA A 122 -4.60 0.43 1.37
N ILE A 123 -5.17 1.08 2.35
CA ILE A 123 -6.52 0.83 2.87
C ILE A 123 -7.63 0.99 1.82
N SER A 124 -7.53 2.01 0.94
CA SER A 124 -8.65 2.43 0.07
C SER A 124 -9.13 1.34 -0.90
N ILE A 125 -8.22 0.65 -1.58
CA ILE A 125 -8.57 -0.36 -2.57
C ILE A 125 -9.04 -1.68 -1.94
N PRO A 126 -8.31 -2.29 -0.99
CA PRO A 126 -8.79 -3.48 -0.28
C PRO A 126 -10.17 -3.26 0.36
N VAL A 127 -10.39 -2.12 1.02
CA VAL A 127 -11.68 -1.77 1.62
C VAL A 127 -12.79 -1.66 0.56
N SER A 128 -12.53 -1.02 -0.58
CA SER A 128 -13.51 -0.90 -1.65
C SER A 128 -13.90 -2.26 -2.26
N VAL A 129 -12.92 -3.17 -2.41
CA VAL A 129 -13.17 -4.53 -2.89
C VAL A 129 -14.01 -5.32 -1.90
N VAL A 130 -13.69 -5.25 -0.62
CA VAL A 130 -14.50 -5.87 0.45
C VAL A 130 -15.92 -5.29 0.43
N ALA A 131 -16.06 -3.96 0.38
CA ALA A 131 -17.36 -3.29 0.37
C ALA A 131 -18.27 -3.71 -0.80
N LYS A 132 -17.70 -4.03 -1.96
CA LYS A 132 -18.46 -4.53 -3.13
C LYS A 132 -19.02 -5.95 -2.92
N HIS A 133 -18.36 -6.76 -2.11
CA HIS A 133 -18.78 -8.14 -1.83
C HIS A 133 -19.70 -8.29 -0.62
N PHE A 134 -19.85 -7.24 0.19
CA PHE A 134 -20.69 -7.26 1.39
C PHE A 134 -21.99 -6.49 1.21
N PRO A 135 -23.16 -7.02 1.66
CA PRO A 135 -24.41 -6.27 1.68
C PRO A 135 -24.32 -5.05 2.59
N GLN A 136 -25.12 -4.01 2.28
CA GLN A 136 -25.08 -2.74 3.02
C GLN A 136 -25.21 -2.89 4.53
N SER A 137 -26.02 -3.84 5.00
CA SER A 137 -26.24 -4.10 6.43
C SER A 137 -25.00 -4.56 7.20
N ASN A 138 -24.00 -5.14 6.52
CA ASN A 138 -22.82 -5.74 7.15
C ASN A 138 -21.50 -5.07 6.73
N ARG A 139 -21.57 -4.03 5.89
CA ARG A 139 -20.37 -3.31 5.41
C ARG A 139 -19.60 -2.67 6.55
N THR A 140 -20.28 -2.04 7.48
CA THR A 140 -19.64 -1.36 8.62
C THR A 140 -18.84 -2.35 9.46
N ALA A 141 -19.38 -3.55 9.72
CA ALA A 141 -18.68 -4.59 10.47
C ALA A 141 -17.50 -5.23 9.71
N ALA A 142 -17.49 -5.14 8.38
CA ALA A 142 -16.40 -5.70 7.56
C ALA A 142 -15.27 -4.69 7.32
N ILE A 143 -15.53 -3.40 7.50
CA ILE A 143 -14.58 -2.30 7.24
C ILE A 143 -13.98 -1.76 8.54
N GLY A 144 -14.69 -1.81 9.66
CA GLY A 144 -14.28 -1.37 10.99
C GLY A 144 -13.90 -2.49 11.88
#